data_a07be2b6dc3081e8291101dd9afd8fd2
#
_entry.id   a07be2b6dc3081e8291101dd9afd8fd2
#
_cell.length_a   1.000
_cell.length_b   1.000
_cell.length_c   1.000
_cell.angle_alpha   90.00
_cell.angle_beta   90.00
_cell.angle_gamma   90.00
#
_symmetry.space_group_name_H-M   'P 1'
#
loop_
_entity.id
_entity.type
_entity.pdbx_description
1 polymer ?
#
loop_
_entity_poly.entity_id
_entity_poly.type
_entity_poly.pdbx_seq_one_letter_code
_entity_poly.pdbx_strand_id
1 'polypeptide(L)'
;MALSRRASLGRIVAQGLVSATAARSPLGAVENLLALQGQQVSAIPWAIGVRCEGISRAQVSEAFDSGALVRSWPMRGTVHVTTARDHHWLRRVLRHRRAAWERQASSLGLSPAIVERAAQVACDLLEASPGGVSRAELVEAWENSGIDTVTA
;
A
#
# COMPACT_ATOMS: atom_id res chain seq x y z
N MET A 1 -27.69 -14.66 -0.88
CA MET A 1 -27.42 -16.06 -1.28
C MET A 1 -26.25 -16.57 -0.47
N ALA A 2 -26.47 -17.55 0.42
CA ALA A 2 -25.38 -18.13 1.21
C ALA A 2 -24.42 -18.90 0.28
N LEU A 3 -23.12 -18.65 0.39
CA LEU A 3 -22.10 -19.43 -0.31
C LEU A 3 -22.17 -20.88 0.17
N SER A 4 -22.08 -21.81 -0.77
CA SER A 4 -22.00 -23.21 -0.38
C SER A 4 -20.75 -23.46 0.48
N ARG A 5 -20.81 -24.39 1.41
CA ARG A 5 -19.68 -24.80 2.27
C ARG A 5 -18.42 -25.08 1.44
N ARG A 6 -18.58 -25.67 0.26
CA ARG A 6 -17.47 -25.98 -0.68
C ARG A 6 -16.80 -24.69 -1.20
N ALA A 7 -17.60 -23.66 -1.55
CA ALA A 7 -17.06 -22.38 -1.99
C ALA A 7 -16.32 -21.63 -0.85
N SER A 8 -16.83 -21.71 0.38
CA SER A 8 -16.17 -21.12 1.55
C SER A 8 -14.83 -21.81 1.84
N LEU A 9 -14.78 -23.13 1.83
CA LEU A 9 -13.53 -23.88 2.00
C LEU A 9 -12.54 -23.60 0.86
N GLY A 10 -13.01 -23.52 -0.39
CA GLY A 10 -12.18 -23.15 -1.53
C GLY A 10 -11.51 -21.78 -1.38
N ARG A 11 -12.20 -20.81 -0.79
CA ARG A 11 -11.61 -19.50 -0.49
C ARG A 11 -10.51 -19.57 0.57
N ILE A 12 -10.69 -20.35 1.61
CA ILE A 12 -9.68 -20.55 2.66
C ILE A 12 -8.40 -21.14 2.05
N VAL A 13 -8.55 -22.17 1.24
CA VAL A 13 -7.43 -22.81 0.51
C VAL A 13 -6.74 -21.82 -0.43
N ALA A 14 -7.52 -21.11 -1.27
CA ALA A 14 -7.00 -20.16 -2.26
C ALA A 14 -6.28 -18.95 -1.62
N GLN A 15 -6.59 -18.63 -0.37
CA GLN A 15 -5.94 -17.53 0.36
C GLN A 15 -4.69 -17.97 1.14
N GLY A 16 -4.23 -19.21 0.98
CA GLY A 16 -3.05 -19.71 1.69
C GLY A 16 -3.26 -19.91 3.19
N LEU A 17 -4.51 -20.10 3.64
CA LEU A 17 -4.87 -20.24 5.06
C LEU A 17 -4.84 -21.72 5.56
N VAL A 18 -4.28 -22.61 4.76
CA VAL A 18 -4.03 -24.01 5.13
C VAL A 18 -2.60 -24.38 4.78
N SER A 19 -1.97 -25.27 5.56
CA SER A 19 -0.54 -25.64 5.40
C SER A 19 -0.20 -26.07 3.96
N ALA A 20 -1.10 -26.78 3.28
CA ALA A 20 -0.88 -27.25 1.91
C ALA A 20 -0.72 -26.13 0.87
N THR A 21 -1.22 -24.92 1.15
CA THR A 21 -1.15 -23.76 0.24
C THR A 21 -0.47 -22.54 0.91
N ALA A 22 0.02 -22.68 2.12
CA ALA A 22 0.77 -21.64 2.81
C ALA A 22 2.06 -21.33 2.04
N ALA A 23 2.39 -20.05 1.98
CA ALA A 23 3.64 -19.58 1.39
C ALA A 23 4.83 -19.88 2.30
N ARG A 24 6.03 -19.83 1.74
CA ARG A 24 7.28 -20.03 2.49
C ARG A 24 8.02 -18.72 2.79
N SER A 25 7.46 -17.59 2.36
CA SER A 25 8.02 -16.26 2.58
C SER A 25 6.93 -15.19 2.63
N PRO A 26 7.18 -14.04 3.29
CA PRO A 26 6.27 -12.89 3.28
C PRO A 26 5.92 -12.44 1.85
N LEU A 27 6.93 -12.42 0.98
CA LEU A 27 6.77 -12.06 -0.43
C LEU A 27 5.79 -13.00 -1.14
N GLY A 28 5.99 -14.32 -1.03
CA GLY A 28 5.14 -15.32 -1.66
C GLY A 28 3.69 -15.27 -1.16
N ALA A 29 3.46 -14.95 0.12
CA ALA A 29 2.10 -14.78 0.64
C ALA A 29 1.37 -13.59 0.00
N VAL A 30 2.07 -12.48 -0.22
CA VAL A 30 1.52 -11.28 -0.86
C VAL A 30 1.35 -11.50 -2.36
N GLU A 31 2.30 -12.17 -3.04
CA GLU A 31 2.19 -12.53 -4.46
C GLU A 31 0.94 -13.38 -4.73
N ASN A 32 0.67 -14.38 -3.92
CA ASN A 32 -0.50 -15.25 -4.06
C ASN A 32 -1.83 -14.49 -3.98
N LEU A 33 -1.87 -13.36 -3.28
CA LEU A 33 -3.05 -12.52 -3.10
C LEU A 33 -3.08 -11.33 -4.05
N LEU A 34 -1.95 -11.01 -4.69
CA LEU A 34 -1.68 -9.80 -5.46
C LEU A 34 -1.69 -8.53 -4.59
N ALA A 35 -2.71 -8.36 -3.74
CA ALA A 35 -2.87 -7.21 -2.85
C ALA A 35 -3.55 -7.64 -1.56
N LEU A 36 -2.81 -7.59 -0.46
CA LEU A 36 -3.30 -7.85 0.88
C LEU A 36 -3.77 -6.53 1.50
N GLN A 37 -4.95 -6.51 2.13
CA GLN A 37 -5.41 -5.31 2.82
C GLN A 37 -4.44 -4.91 3.94
N GLY A 38 -3.96 -3.66 3.91
CA GLY A 38 -2.94 -3.11 4.80
C GLY A 38 -3.39 -1.89 5.58
N GLN A 39 -4.71 -1.73 5.82
CA GLN A 39 -5.26 -0.55 6.47
C GLN A 39 -4.71 -0.38 7.89
N GLN A 40 -4.70 -1.45 8.67
CA GLN A 40 -4.18 -1.45 10.02
C GLN A 40 -2.74 -1.99 10.03
N VAL A 41 -1.76 -1.12 10.28
CA VAL A 41 -0.33 -1.46 10.23
C VAL A 41 0.03 -2.58 11.18
N SER A 42 -0.47 -2.54 12.42
CA SER A 42 -0.20 -3.55 13.45
C SER A 42 -0.70 -4.96 13.10
N ALA A 43 -1.71 -5.06 12.22
CA ALA A 43 -2.27 -6.34 11.80
C ALA A 43 -1.54 -6.97 10.60
N ILE A 44 -0.71 -6.20 9.88
CA ILE A 44 -0.02 -6.69 8.67
C ILE A 44 0.86 -7.91 8.95
N PRO A 45 1.73 -7.91 9.99
CA PRO A 45 2.57 -9.08 10.27
C PRO A 45 1.76 -10.34 10.55
N TRP A 46 0.64 -10.19 11.26
CA TRP A 46 -0.28 -11.30 11.50
C TRP A 46 -0.98 -11.76 10.22
N ALA A 47 -1.48 -10.83 9.43
CA ALA A 47 -2.18 -11.13 8.18
C ALA A 47 -1.29 -11.87 7.16
N ILE A 48 0.00 -11.54 7.12
CA ILE A 48 0.99 -12.27 6.32
C ILE A 48 1.33 -13.61 7.00
N GLY A 49 1.56 -13.60 8.32
CA GLY A 49 1.99 -14.76 9.09
C GLY A 49 1.04 -15.94 9.01
N VAL A 50 -0.29 -15.71 9.09
CA VAL A 50 -1.29 -16.79 8.96
C VAL A 50 -1.32 -17.46 7.58
N ARG A 51 -0.62 -16.89 6.61
CA ARG A 51 -0.50 -17.39 5.22
C ARG A 51 0.87 -17.97 4.91
N CYS A 52 1.74 -18.01 5.90
CA CYS A 52 3.09 -18.50 5.77
C CYS A 52 3.37 -19.58 6.79
N GLU A 53 4.23 -20.50 6.43
CA GLU A 53 4.68 -21.53 7.36
C GLU A 53 6.00 -21.09 8.01
N GLY A 54 6.01 -20.99 9.35
CA GLY A 54 7.24 -20.80 10.14
C GLY A 54 7.93 -19.44 10.03
N ILE A 55 7.26 -18.37 9.60
CA ILE A 55 7.87 -17.03 9.51
C ILE A 55 7.70 -16.24 10.81
N SER A 56 8.68 -15.39 11.08
CA SER A 56 8.69 -14.44 12.19
C SER A 56 8.22 -13.04 11.77
N ARG A 57 7.86 -12.23 12.77
CA ARG A 57 7.57 -10.80 12.56
C ARG A 57 8.78 -10.05 11.98
N ALA A 58 9.99 -10.41 12.40
CA ALA A 58 11.22 -9.79 11.90
C ALA A 58 11.39 -9.98 10.38
N GLN A 59 11.11 -11.17 9.87
CA GLN A 59 11.17 -11.43 8.42
C GLN A 59 10.12 -10.63 7.63
N VAL A 60 8.96 -10.34 8.22
CA VAL A 60 7.98 -9.43 7.60
C VAL A 60 8.51 -8.00 7.58
N SER A 61 9.11 -7.51 8.68
CA SER A 61 9.73 -6.18 8.72
C SER A 61 10.84 -6.06 7.68
N GLU A 62 11.74 -7.02 7.61
CA GLU A 62 12.84 -7.07 6.63
C GLU A 62 12.34 -6.98 5.17
N ALA A 63 11.20 -7.62 4.86
CA ALA A 63 10.61 -7.54 3.53
C ALA A 63 10.11 -6.13 3.17
N PHE A 64 9.71 -5.31 4.15
CA PHE A 64 9.41 -3.89 3.96
C PHE A 64 10.68 -3.05 3.91
N ASP A 65 11.63 -3.26 4.81
CA ASP A 65 12.88 -2.51 4.91
C ASP A 65 13.75 -2.67 3.66
N SER A 66 13.73 -3.86 3.05
CA SER A 66 14.38 -4.12 1.76
C SER A 66 13.63 -3.57 0.54
N GLY A 67 12.44 -3.02 0.74
CA GLY A 67 11.58 -2.54 -0.36
C GLY A 67 10.93 -3.65 -1.19
N ALA A 68 11.04 -4.92 -0.80
CA ALA A 68 10.38 -6.04 -1.50
C ALA A 68 8.86 -6.00 -1.37
N LEU A 69 8.35 -5.51 -0.23
CA LEU A 69 6.95 -5.22 0.00
C LEU A 69 6.69 -3.72 0.08
N VAL A 70 5.60 -3.28 -0.51
CA VAL A 70 5.17 -1.87 -0.54
C VAL A 70 3.77 -1.75 0.05
N ARG A 71 3.59 -0.79 0.97
CA ARG A 71 2.29 -0.43 1.52
C ARG A 71 1.83 0.90 0.93
N SER A 72 0.74 0.89 0.18
CA SER A 72 0.26 2.09 -0.53
C SER A 72 -1.23 2.01 -0.85
N TRP A 73 -1.74 2.97 -1.63
CA TRP A 73 -3.14 3.04 -2.11
C TRP A 73 -3.24 2.65 -3.60
N PRO A 74 -3.01 1.39 -3.99
CA PRO A 74 -3.04 1.01 -5.40
C PRO A 74 -4.46 0.96 -5.96
N MET A 75 -5.49 0.77 -5.13
CA MET A 75 -6.87 0.59 -5.59
C MET A 75 -7.92 1.06 -4.57
N ARG A 76 -9.05 1.53 -5.06
CA ARG A 76 -10.30 1.81 -4.34
C ARG A 76 -10.16 2.73 -3.11
N GLY A 77 -9.11 3.55 -3.02
CA GLY A 77 -8.88 4.44 -1.87
C GLY A 77 -8.54 3.73 -0.56
N THR A 78 -8.26 2.43 -0.58
CA THR A 78 -7.84 1.66 0.60
C THR A 78 -6.37 1.28 0.52
N VAL A 79 -5.73 1.19 1.70
CA VAL A 79 -4.32 0.82 1.80
C VAL A 79 -4.16 -0.69 1.61
N HIS A 80 -3.21 -1.07 0.78
CA HIS A 80 -2.86 -2.47 0.53
C HIS A 80 -1.34 -2.68 0.64
N VAL A 81 -0.97 -3.92 0.93
CA VAL A 81 0.40 -4.42 0.78
C VAL A 81 0.47 -5.18 -0.53
N THR A 82 1.44 -4.85 -1.35
CA THR A 82 1.75 -5.49 -2.63
C THR A 82 3.24 -5.81 -2.68
N THR A 83 3.67 -6.65 -3.59
CA THR A 83 5.09 -6.70 -3.93
C THR A 83 5.50 -5.44 -4.68
N ALA A 84 6.77 -5.03 -4.60
CA ALA A 84 7.28 -3.88 -5.37
C ALA A 84 7.04 -4.07 -6.88
N ARG A 85 7.27 -5.28 -7.40
CA ARG A 85 7.00 -5.65 -8.79
C ARG A 85 5.55 -5.42 -9.19
N ASP A 86 4.61 -5.92 -8.38
CA ASP A 86 3.19 -5.85 -8.71
C ASP A 86 2.61 -4.45 -8.50
N HIS A 87 3.21 -3.66 -7.59
CA HIS A 87 2.83 -2.28 -7.34
C HIS A 87 2.90 -1.42 -8.61
N HIS A 88 3.98 -1.54 -9.38
CA HIS A 88 4.18 -0.74 -10.60
C HIS A 88 3.11 -0.99 -11.66
N TRP A 89 2.83 -2.26 -11.98
CA TRP A 89 1.84 -2.55 -13.00
C TRP A 89 0.40 -2.31 -12.52
N LEU A 90 0.09 -2.58 -11.24
CA LEU A 90 -1.21 -2.25 -10.66
C LEU A 90 -1.52 -0.76 -10.77
N ARG A 91 -0.56 0.12 -10.47
CA ARG A 91 -0.72 1.57 -10.66
C ARG A 91 -0.98 1.93 -12.11
N ARG A 92 -0.35 1.26 -13.06
CA ARG A 92 -0.55 1.50 -14.50
C ARG A 92 -1.94 1.08 -14.95
N VAL A 93 -2.37 -0.12 -14.59
CA VAL A 93 -3.69 -0.67 -14.96
C VAL A 93 -4.82 0.15 -14.33
N LEU A 94 -4.66 0.56 -13.07
CA LEU A 94 -5.69 1.30 -12.33
C LEU A 94 -5.62 2.81 -12.51
N ARG A 95 -4.76 3.31 -13.39
CA ARG A 95 -4.56 4.74 -13.65
C ARG A 95 -5.85 5.48 -14.03
N HIS A 96 -6.78 4.81 -14.72
CA HIS A 96 -8.08 5.38 -15.11
C HIS A 96 -8.98 5.76 -13.92
N ARG A 97 -8.69 5.26 -12.71
CA ARG A 97 -9.43 5.59 -11.48
C ARG A 97 -8.98 6.90 -10.82
N ARG A 98 -7.92 7.54 -11.32
CA ARG A 98 -7.44 8.84 -10.83
C ARG A 98 -8.49 9.95 -10.93
N ALA A 99 -9.38 9.88 -11.90
CA ALA A 99 -10.44 10.86 -12.09
C ALA A 99 -11.34 11.10 -10.87
N ALA A 100 -11.52 10.11 -9.98
CA ALA A 100 -12.27 10.28 -8.74
C ALA A 100 -11.48 11.11 -7.72
N TRP A 101 -10.19 10.86 -7.58
CA TRP A 101 -9.31 11.62 -6.70
C TRP A 101 -9.12 13.05 -7.19
N GLU A 102 -8.95 13.27 -8.49
CA GLU A 102 -8.81 14.60 -9.10
C GLU A 102 -10.05 15.47 -8.86
N ARG A 103 -11.25 14.89 -8.97
CA ARG A 103 -12.48 15.60 -8.62
C ARG A 103 -12.54 15.97 -7.14
N GLN A 104 -12.12 15.06 -6.25
CA GLN A 104 -12.07 15.33 -4.82
C GLN A 104 -11.03 16.41 -4.50
N ALA A 105 -9.84 16.36 -5.07
CA ALA A 105 -8.83 17.39 -4.92
C ALA A 105 -9.34 18.78 -5.37
N SER A 106 -10.00 18.82 -6.53
CA SER A 106 -10.63 20.06 -7.03
C SER A 106 -11.72 20.59 -6.09
N SER A 107 -12.52 19.71 -5.48
CA SER A 107 -13.57 20.12 -4.51
C SER A 107 -13.00 20.67 -3.21
N LEU A 108 -11.76 20.32 -2.89
CA LEU A 108 -10.97 20.85 -1.75
C LEU A 108 -10.15 22.09 -2.12
N GLY A 109 -10.34 22.65 -3.32
CA GLY A 109 -9.62 23.84 -3.79
C GLY A 109 -8.19 23.57 -4.28
N LEU A 110 -7.77 22.31 -4.36
CA LEU A 110 -6.45 21.92 -4.84
C LEU A 110 -6.42 21.98 -6.39
N SER A 111 -5.79 23.01 -6.92
CA SER A 111 -5.56 23.11 -8.37
C SER A 111 -4.52 22.07 -8.83
N PRO A 112 -4.55 21.67 -10.12
CA PRO A 112 -3.52 20.78 -10.67
C PRO A 112 -2.09 21.27 -10.44
N ALA A 113 -1.87 22.58 -10.50
CA ALA A 113 -0.56 23.20 -10.28
C ALA A 113 -0.09 23.03 -8.82
N ILE A 114 -1.00 23.18 -7.85
CA ILE A 114 -0.67 22.94 -6.43
C ILE A 114 -0.29 21.47 -6.21
N VAL A 115 -1.06 20.54 -6.79
CA VAL A 115 -0.79 19.10 -6.69
C VAL A 115 0.54 18.73 -7.32
N GLU A 116 0.86 19.28 -8.48
CA GLU A 116 2.14 19.04 -9.15
C GLU A 116 3.32 19.59 -8.34
N ARG A 117 3.18 20.80 -7.82
CA ARG A 117 4.19 21.40 -6.93
C ARG A 117 4.38 20.58 -5.64
N ALA A 118 3.30 20.14 -5.02
CA ALA A 118 3.36 19.29 -3.82
C ALA A 118 4.07 17.95 -4.11
N ALA A 119 3.80 17.37 -5.27
CA ALA A 119 4.47 16.15 -5.70
C ALA A 119 5.97 16.38 -5.92
N GLN A 120 6.37 17.51 -6.54
CA GLN A 120 7.79 17.83 -6.76
C GLN A 120 8.51 18.03 -5.43
N VAL A 121 7.97 18.81 -4.50
CA VAL A 121 8.54 19.00 -3.16
C VAL A 121 8.73 17.67 -2.44
N ALA A 122 7.74 16.78 -2.53
CA ALA A 122 7.83 15.44 -1.92
C ALA A 122 8.93 14.59 -2.57
N CYS A 123 9.08 14.63 -3.88
CA CYS A 123 10.14 13.91 -4.59
C CYS A 123 11.53 14.43 -4.19
N ASP A 124 11.73 15.75 -4.21
CA ASP A 124 13.01 16.37 -3.87
C ASP A 124 13.42 16.03 -2.42
N LEU A 125 12.46 16.07 -1.49
CA LEU A 125 12.69 15.72 -0.09
C LEU A 125 13.04 14.23 0.08
N LEU A 126 12.34 13.33 -0.62
CA LEU A 126 12.60 11.89 -0.57
C LEU A 126 13.96 11.54 -1.19
N GLU A 127 14.37 12.21 -2.26
CA GLU A 127 15.69 12.03 -2.88
C GLU A 127 16.82 12.48 -1.95
N ALA A 128 16.60 13.54 -1.18
CA ALA A 128 17.55 14.04 -0.17
C ALA A 128 17.59 13.18 1.12
N SER A 129 16.59 12.30 1.33
CA SER A 129 16.39 11.56 2.58
C SER A 129 16.32 10.04 2.35
N PRO A 130 17.44 9.34 2.14
CA PRO A 130 17.47 7.90 1.85
C PRO A 130 16.80 7.02 2.92
N GLY A 131 16.72 7.51 4.16
CA GLY A 131 16.06 6.83 5.27
C GLY A 131 14.53 6.94 5.30
N GLY A 132 13.97 7.65 4.31
CA GLY A 132 12.54 7.96 4.26
C GLY A 132 12.18 9.27 4.96
N VAL A 133 10.95 9.70 4.78
CA VAL A 133 10.43 10.99 5.28
C VAL A 133 9.15 10.72 6.08
N SER A 134 9.05 11.31 7.26
CA SER A 134 7.83 11.27 8.07
C SER A 134 6.76 12.19 7.48
N ARG A 135 5.51 11.95 7.88
CA ARG A 135 4.41 12.85 7.50
C ARG A 135 4.64 14.29 7.98
N ALA A 136 5.22 14.47 9.18
CA ALA A 136 5.47 15.80 9.75
C ALA A 136 6.49 16.57 8.91
N GLU A 137 7.61 15.95 8.55
CA GLU A 137 8.63 16.55 7.69
C GLU A 137 8.08 16.91 6.30
N LEU A 138 7.21 16.06 5.75
CA LEU A 138 6.58 16.32 4.46
C LEU A 138 5.62 17.52 4.53
N VAL A 139 4.81 17.62 5.59
CA VAL A 139 3.91 18.76 5.84
C VAL A 139 4.71 20.05 5.97
N GLU A 140 5.78 20.06 6.79
CA GLU A 140 6.66 21.19 6.96
C GLU A 140 7.30 21.65 5.63
N ALA A 141 7.75 20.71 4.80
CA ALA A 141 8.32 21.03 3.50
C ALA A 141 7.29 21.66 2.55
N TRP A 142 6.04 21.19 2.57
CA TRP A 142 4.95 21.78 1.80
C TRP A 142 4.64 23.21 2.27
N GLU A 143 4.51 23.44 3.57
CA GLU A 143 4.24 24.77 4.16
C GLU A 143 5.37 25.75 3.85
N ASN A 144 6.63 25.32 3.98
CA ASN A 144 7.80 26.11 3.61
C ASN A 144 7.83 26.46 2.11
N SER A 145 7.20 25.64 1.29
CA SER A 145 7.03 25.89 -0.15
C SER A 145 5.78 26.72 -0.49
N GLY A 146 5.05 27.20 0.52
CA GLY A 146 3.84 28.02 0.34
C GLY A 146 2.60 27.21 -0.05
N ILE A 147 2.57 25.93 0.28
CA ILE A 147 1.38 25.06 0.13
C ILE A 147 0.70 24.99 1.49
N ASP A 148 -0.52 25.52 1.57
CA ASP A 148 -1.33 25.44 2.80
C ASP A 148 -1.85 24.02 3.02
N THR A 149 -1.49 23.42 4.17
CA THR A 149 -1.88 22.05 4.55
C THR A 149 -3.00 22.01 5.61
N VAL A 150 -3.41 23.17 6.13
CA VAL A 150 -4.38 23.28 7.25
C VAL A 150 -5.82 23.27 6.75
N THR A 151 -6.05 23.65 5.50
CA THR A 151 -7.37 23.77 4.88
C THR A 151 -7.76 22.56 4.01
N ALA A 152 -6.95 21.51 3.99
CA ALA A 152 -7.17 20.32 3.15
C ALA A 152 -7.66 19.09 3.96
#